data_27fb4b8754d5a35f5480cc577741ac2f
#
_entry.id   27fb4b8754d5a35f5480cc577741ac2f
#
_cell.length_a   1.000
_cell.length_b   1.000
_cell.length_c   1.000
_cell.angle_alpha   90.00
_cell.angle_beta   90.00
_cell.angle_gamma   90.00
#
_symmetry.space_group_name_H-M   'P 1'
#
loop_
_entity.id
_entity.type
_entity.pdbx_description
1 polymer ?
#
loop_
_entity_poly.entity_id
_entity_poly.type
_entity_poly.pdbx_seq_one_letter_code
_entity_poly.pdbx_strand_id
1 'polypeptide(L)'
;MGDWLETDAQKFPHGLKGMVQEIHASGFQAGLWLAPFVCEKDSALFLQHPDWLLKVDGKPWCCGSNWSSFYALDIDNPAVLDYLRRVFDRVLNDWGFDLVKLDFLYGAAPFGNVHESRAARMYRAMELLRSWCGQKTILGCGVPVIPAFGLVDYCRVSCDVSLDWDDVWYMRLFHRERVSTKQAINNTVFRRQLNGRAYGSDPDVFFLREENCKLTAEQKRTLATVNALLGNVFLTSDMPSHYTDAQRAEYRRLRTLFEHATQVQTEAENDRLSIRYLLDGTPQKLCFDLF
;
A
#
# COMPACT_ATOMS: atom_id res chain seq x y z
N MET A 1 -7.62 12.49 7.18
CA MET A 1 -6.82 11.49 7.98
C MET A 1 -6.64 12.04 9.40
N GLY A 2 -6.57 11.15 10.41
CA GLY A 2 -6.36 11.56 11.81
C GLY A 2 -7.47 11.08 12.73
N ASP A 3 -8.72 11.31 12.36
CA ASP A 3 -9.90 11.04 13.21
C ASP A 3 -10.40 9.59 13.07
N TRP A 4 -9.52 8.61 13.34
CA TRP A 4 -9.73 7.19 13.04
C TRP A 4 -10.72 6.47 13.96
N LEU A 5 -11.18 7.13 15.03
CA LEU A 5 -12.22 6.60 15.92
C LEU A 5 -13.63 6.98 15.47
N GLU A 6 -13.74 7.89 14.52
CA GLU A 6 -14.99 8.37 13.98
C GLU A 6 -15.46 7.53 12.79
N THR A 7 -16.75 7.45 12.62
CA THR A 7 -17.40 6.75 11.50
C THR A 7 -18.42 7.67 10.84
N ASP A 8 -18.39 7.75 9.52
CA ASP A 8 -19.39 8.49 8.75
C ASP A 8 -20.75 7.76 8.84
N ALA A 9 -21.63 8.26 9.70
CA ALA A 9 -22.94 7.65 9.94
C ALA A 9 -23.87 7.68 8.71
N GLN A 10 -23.63 8.56 7.74
CA GLN A 10 -24.42 8.59 6.50
C GLN A 10 -23.99 7.44 5.56
N LYS A 11 -22.69 7.17 5.46
CA LYS A 11 -22.15 6.07 4.64
C LYS A 11 -22.31 4.72 5.32
N PHE A 12 -22.19 4.69 6.64
CA PHE A 12 -22.23 3.46 7.44
C PHE A 12 -23.32 3.56 8.53
N PRO A 13 -24.61 3.52 8.18
CA PRO A 13 -25.71 3.70 9.13
C PRO A 13 -25.77 2.63 10.22
N HIS A 14 -25.21 1.43 9.96
CA HIS A 14 -25.09 0.33 10.93
C HIS A 14 -23.70 0.24 11.56
N GLY A 15 -22.85 1.26 11.35
CA GLY A 15 -21.46 1.29 11.79
C GLY A 15 -20.54 0.31 11.05
N LEU A 16 -19.24 0.45 11.26
CA LEU A 16 -18.24 -0.40 10.60
C LEU A 16 -18.30 -1.85 11.08
N LYS A 17 -18.68 -2.09 12.33
CA LYS A 17 -18.86 -3.46 12.86
C LYS A 17 -19.92 -4.25 12.10
N GLY A 18 -21.06 -3.62 11.80
CA GLY A 18 -22.13 -4.23 11.00
C GLY A 18 -21.65 -4.61 9.61
N MET A 19 -20.94 -3.69 8.94
CA MET A 19 -20.35 -3.93 7.61
C MET A 19 -19.35 -5.10 7.64
N VAL A 20 -18.47 -5.18 8.65
CA VAL A 20 -17.52 -6.28 8.80
C VAL A 20 -18.24 -7.62 8.95
N GLN A 21 -19.32 -7.67 9.73
CA GLN A 21 -20.14 -8.88 9.89
C GLN A 21 -20.77 -9.33 8.56
N GLU A 22 -21.24 -8.40 7.73
CA GLU A 22 -21.78 -8.71 6.40
C GLU A 22 -20.71 -9.26 5.45
N ILE A 23 -19.49 -8.69 5.50
CA ILE A 23 -18.33 -9.18 4.74
C ILE A 23 -18.00 -10.62 5.15
N HIS A 24 -17.92 -10.89 6.46
CA HIS A 24 -17.66 -12.23 6.98
C HIS A 24 -18.77 -13.22 6.63
N ALA A 25 -20.04 -12.82 6.74
CA ALA A 25 -21.18 -13.64 6.35
C ALA A 25 -21.17 -14.01 4.86
N SER A 26 -20.53 -13.16 4.03
CA SER A 26 -20.30 -13.42 2.60
C SER A 26 -19.06 -14.28 2.31
N GLY A 27 -18.36 -14.77 3.34
CA GLY A 27 -17.19 -15.64 3.21
C GLY A 27 -15.88 -14.92 2.93
N PHE A 28 -15.81 -13.59 3.15
CA PHE A 28 -14.61 -12.78 2.92
C PHE A 28 -13.99 -12.30 4.23
N GLN A 29 -12.71 -11.97 4.20
CA GLN A 29 -12.03 -11.22 5.26
C GLN A 29 -12.18 -9.72 5.02
N ALA A 30 -12.29 -8.96 6.11
CA ALA A 30 -12.44 -7.52 6.05
C ALA A 30 -11.10 -6.81 6.26
N GLY A 31 -10.76 -5.87 5.38
CA GLY A 31 -9.55 -5.04 5.48
C GLY A 31 -9.90 -3.55 5.56
N LEU A 32 -9.09 -2.79 6.31
CA LEU A 32 -9.24 -1.34 6.44
C LEU A 32 -7.93 -0.60 6.12
N TRP A 33 -8.05 0.51 5.40
CA TRP A 33 -6.95 1.43 5.17
C TRP A 33 -6.86 2.47 6.29
N LEU A 34 -5.64 2.69 6.80
CA LEU A 34 -5.31 3.70 7.81
C LEU A 34 -3.97 4.38 7.46
N ALA A 35 -3.81 5.63 7.90
CA ALA A 35 -2.52 6.34 7.88
C ALA A 35 -2.17 6.77 9.33
N PRO A 36 -1.62 5.87 10.15
CA PRO A 36 -1.59 6.03 11.59
C PRO A 36 -0.65 7.14 12.07
N PHE A 37 0.42 7.43 11.36
CA PHE A 37 1.45 8.36 11.79
C PHE A 37 1.32 9.78 11.23
N VAL A 38 0.20 10.06 10.57
CA VAL A 38 -0.08 11.38 10.00
C VAL A 38 -1.53 11.79 10.24
N CYS A 39 -1.77 13.11 10.24
CA CYS A 39 -3.11 13.67 10.27
C CYS A 39 -3.22 14.84 9.28
N GLU A 40 -4.39 15.03 8.71
CA GLU A 40 -4.69 16.17 7.83
C GLU A 40 -4.89 17.43 8.65
N LYS A 41 -4.56 18.57 8.03
CA LYS A 41 -4.71 19.89 8.64
C LYS A 41 -6.14 20.18 9.12
N ASP A 42 -7.13 19.65 8.42
CA ASP A 42 -8.54 19.88 8.72
C ASP A 42 -9.15 18.83 9.67
N SER A 43 -8.35 17.87 10.16
CA SER A 43 -8.82 16.88 11.12
C SER A 43 -9.04 17.48 12.51
N ALA A 44 -9.97 16.92 13.26
CA ALA A 44 -10.18 17.28 14.65
C ALA A 44 -8.91 17.04 15.49
N LEU A 45 -8.20 15.96 15.21
CA LEU A 45 -6.92 15.63 15.84
C LEU A 45 -5.90 16.76 15.68
N PHE A 46 -5.69 17.25 14.46
CA PHE A 46 -4.74 18.35 14.21
C PHE A 46 -5.13 19.63 14.95
N LEU A 47 -6.41 19.97 14.94
CA LEU A 47 -6.93 21.21 15.49
C LEU A 47 -6.95 21.21 17.03
N GLN A 48 -7.26 20.06 17.64
CA GLN A 48 -7.43 19.94 19.10
C GLN A 48 -6.15 19.55 19.83
N HIS A 49 -5.19 18.91 19.13
CA HIS A 49 -3.96 18.39 19.72
C HIS A 49 -2.70 18.88 18.98
N PRO A 50 -2.44 20.20 18.93
CA PRO A 50 -1.25 20.75 18.27
C PRO A 50 0.07 20.36 18.96
N ASP A 51 0.01 19.86 20.19
CA ASP A 51 1.09 19.30 20.98
C ASP A 51 1.44 17.85 20.58
N TRP A 52 0.58 17.16 19.81
CA TRP A 52 0.83 15.81 19.28
C TRP A 52 1.60 15.81 17.97
N LEU A 53 1.77 16.97 17.36
CA LEU A 53 2.43 17.09 16.06
C LEU A 53 3.95 17.12 16.22
N LEU A 54 4.65 16.36 15.40
CA LEU A 54 6.09 16.45 15.28
C LEU A 54 6.46 17.85 14.74
N LYS A 55 7.34 18.56 15.44
CA LYS A 55 7.71 19.95 15.11
C LYS A 55 9.19 20.08 14.79
N VAL A 56 9.49 20.95 13.84
CA VAL A 56 10.83 21.45 13.53
C VAL A 56 10.80 22.97 13.64
N ASP A 57 11.70 23.54 14.41
CA ASP A 57 11.76 24.98 14.68
C ASP A 57 10.38 25.55 15.12
N GLY A 58 9.68 24.78 15.95
CA GLY A 58 8.37 25.14 16.49
C GLY A 58 7.19 25.01 15.51
N LYS A 59 7.42 24.56 14.27
CA LYS A 59 6.38 24.39 13.23
C LYS A 59 6.09 22.91 12.99
N PRO A 60 4.80 22.52 12.81
CA PRO A 60 4.43 21.16 12.46
C PRO A 60 5.13 20.71 11.18
N TRP A 61 5.65 19.46 11.19
CA TRP A 61 6.30 18.88 10.02
C TRP A 61 5.29 18.36 9.02
N CYS A 62 5.24 19.01 7.84
CA CYS A 62 4.39 18.59 6.73
C CYS A 62 5.02 17.40 6.00
N CYS A 63 4.30 16.28 5.92
CA CYS A 63 4.69 15.06 5.22
C CYS A 63 4.31 15.07 3.75
N GLY A 64 3.21 15.73 3.38
CA GLY A 64 2.73 15.81 2.01
C GLY A 64 1.73 16.92 1.79
N SER A 65 1.55 17.30 0.52
CA SER A 65 0.67 18.39 0.10
C SER A 65 -0.67 17.93 -0.49
N ASN A 66 -0.93 16.61 -0.50
CA ASN A 66 -2.18 16.06 -0.97
C ASN A 66 -3.32 16.44 -0.01
N TRP A 67 -4.53 16.49 -0.52
CA TRP A 67 -5.74 16.91 0.22
C TRP A 67 -5.55 18.28 0.88
N SER A 68 -5.82 18.42 2.19
CA SER A 68 -5.58 19.65 2.96
C SER A 68 -4.14 19.80 3.47
N SER A 69 -3.20 19.00 2.96
CA SER A 69 -1.88 18.70 3.51
C SER A 69 -1.95 17.86 4.78
N PHE A 70 -0.95 17.01 4.98
CA PHE A 70 -0.90 16.13 6.15
C PHE A 70 0.44 16.23 6.88
N TYR A 71 0.38 16.03 8.18
CA TYR A 71 1.44 16.35 9.12
C TYR A 71 1.79 15.13 9.98
N ALA A 72 3.07 15.01 10.32
CA ALA A 72 3.57 13.93 11.16
C ALA A 72 3.07 14.05 12.61
N LEU A 73 2.65 12.93 13.18
CA LEU A 73 2.46 12.76 14.61
C LEU A 73 3.80 12.45 15.29
N ASP A 74 3.97 12.95 16.51
CA ASP A 74 5.17 12.68 17.29
C ASP A 74 5.05 11.35 18.04
N ILE A 75 5.70 10.30 17.54
CA ILE A 75 5.72 8.96 18.19
C ILE A 75 6.53 8.91 19.49
N ASP A 76 7.17 10.00 19.93
CA ASP A 76 7.78 10.12 21.25
C ASP A 76 6.80 10.66 22.28
N ASN A 77 5.65 11.19 21.85
CA ASN A 77 4.59 11.65 22.73
C ASN A 77 3.72 10.46 23.20
N PRO A 78 3.69 10.17 24.54
CA PRO A 78 2.90 9.05 25.05
C PRO A 78 1.39 9.16 24.75
N ALA A 79 0.84 10.37 24.67
CA ALA A 79 -0.57 10.58 24.35
C ALA A 79 -0.89 10.16 22.90
N VAL A 80 0.03 10.39 21.97
CA VAL A 80 -0.08 9.89 20.58
C VAL A 80 -0.08 8.37 20.55
N LEU A 81 0.85 7.73 21.27
CA LEU A 81 0.91 6.27 21.34
C LEU A 81 -0.36 5.67 21.96
N ASP A 82 -0.89 6.28 23.01
CA ASP A 82 -2.13 5.82 23.64
C ASP A 82 -3.35 6.00 22.71
N TYR A 83 -3.41 7.13 21.99
CA TYR A 83 -4.43 7.33 20.97
C TYR A 83 -4.35 6.27 19.88
N LEU A 84 -3.19 6.02 19.29
CA LEU A 84 -3.01 5.02 18.24
C LEU A 84 -3.33 3.61 18.74
N ARG A 85 -2.90 3.24 19.94
CA ARG A 85 -3.27 1.96 20.54
C ARG A 85 -4.80 1.78 20.61
N ARG A 86 -5.54 2.81 21.02
CA ARG A 86 -7.01 2.79 21.03
C ARG A 86 -7.61 2.68 19.63
N VAL A 87 -7.00 3.31 18.63
CA VAL A 87 -7.42 3.16 17.22
C VAL A 87 -7.30 1.72 16.77
N PHE A 88 -6.14 1.09 16.98
CA PHE A 88 -5.94 -0.31 16.59
C PHE A 88 -6.85 -1.27 17.37
N ASP A 89 -7.05 -1.05 18.65
CA ASP A 89 -7.98 -1.85 19.46
C ASP A 89 -9.42 -1.73 18.91
N ARG A 90 -9.87 -0.51 18.62
CA ARG A 90 -11.19 -0.26 18.01
C ARG A 90 -11.34 -0.96 16.66
N VAL A 91 -10.35 -0.82 15.78
CA VAL A 91 -10.40 -1.37 14.41
C VAL A 91 -10.37 -2.90 14.41
N LEU A 92 -9.42 -3.48 15.15
CA LEU A 92 -9.13 -4.91 15.06
C LEU A 92 -9.99 -5.75 16.00
N ASN A 93 -10.34 -5.23 17.19
CA ASN A 93 -11.08 -5.97 18.19
C ASN A 93 -12.56 -5.57 18.23
N ASP A 94 -12.88 -4.27 18.31
CA ASP A 94 -14.28 -3.83 18.40
C ASP A 94 -15.03 -3.98 17.07
N TRP A 95 -14.44 -3.50 15.97
CA TRP A 95 -15.03 -3.60 14.63
C TRP A 95 -14.78 -4.96 13.97
N GLY A 96 -13.66 -5.60 14.32
CA GLY A 96 -13.35 -6.98 13.92
C GLY A 96 -12.67 -7.11 12.56
N PHE A 97 -11.98 -6.09 12.07
CA PHE A 97 -11.19 -6.20 10.84
C PHE A 97 -10.07 -7.23 10.96
N ASP A 98 -9.76 -7.93 9.88
CA ASP A 98 -8.76 -8.99 9.80
C ASP A 98 -7.42 -8.49 9.27
N LEU A 99 -7.45 -7.44 8.46
CA LEU A 99 -6.30 -6.85 7.79
C LEU A 99 -6.34 -5.33 7.90
N VAL A 100 -5.17 -4.74 8.07
CA VAL A 100 -4.99 -3.29 7.93
C VAL A 100 -3.92 -2.97 6.87
N LYS A 101 -4.30 -2.11 5.91
CA LYS A 101 -3.32 -1.45 5.02
C LYS A 101 -2.91 -0.15 5.69
N LEU A 102 -1.64 -0.06 6.09
CA LEU A 102 -1.08 1.06 6.83
C LEU A 102 -0.21 1.91 5.90
N ASP A 103 -0.65 3.14 5.66
CA ASP A 103 -0.05 4.02 4.68
C ASP A 103 0.69 5.21 5.31
N PHE A 104 1.47 5.91 4.48
CA PHE A 104 2.31 7.06 4.87
C PHE A 104 3.18 6.79 6.11
N LEU A 105 3.65 5.54 6.25
CA LEU A 105 4.39 5.10 7.43
C LEU A 105 5.71 5.87 7.63
N TYR A 106 6.28 6.44 6.54
CA TYR A 106 7.44 7.33 6.63
C TYR A 106 7.22 8.55 7.55
N GLY A 107 5.96 8.91 7.80
CA GLY A 107 5.59 9.99 8.71
C GLY A 107 6.06 9.79 10.14
N ALA A 108 6.27 8.54 10.59
CA ALA A 108 6.81 8.23 11.92
C ALA A 108 8.26 8.67 12.10
N ALA A 109 9.06 8.68 11.02
CA ALA A 109 10.49 8.94 11.09
C ALA A 109 10.96 9.80 9.89
N PRO A 110 10.49 11.05 9.75
CA PRO A 110 10.97 11.93 8.67
C PRO A 110 12.46 12.28 8.85
N PHE A 111 12.95 12.28 10.10
CA PHE A 111 14.36 12.46 10.49
C PHE A 111 14.66 11.70 11.78
N GLY A 112 15.94 11.54 12.09
CA GLY A 112 16.42 11.06 13.40
C GLY A 112 16.70 12.24 14.36
N ASN A 113 17.26 11.92 15.51
CA ASN A 113 17.75 12.89 16.49
C ASN A 113 19.13 12.47 17.02
N VAL A 114 19.65 13.19 18.02
CA VAL A 114 20.98 12.92 18.61
C VAL A 114 21.06 11.57 19.35
N HIS A 115 19.93 10.99 19.70
CA HIS A 115 19.85 9.73 20.46
C HIS A 115 19.43 8.54 19.59
N GLU A 116 18.71 8.80 18.50
CA GLU A 116 18.11 7.76 17.67
C GLU A 116 18.23 8.10 16.19
N SER A 117 18.80 7.20 15.38
CA SER A 117 18.85 7.37 13.94
C SER A 117 17.45 7.28 13.33
N ARG A 118 17.26 7.87 12.14
CA ARG A 118 16.01 7.76 11.38
C ARG A 118 15.59 6.30 11.17
N ALA A 119 16.56 5.42 10.90
CA ALA A 119 16.29 4.00 10.67
C ALA A 119 15.82 3.29 11.95
N ALA A 120 16.47 3.57 13.09
CA ALA A 120 16.06 3.01 14.39
C ALA A 120 14.67 3.48 14.80
N ARG A 121 14.38 4.79 14.62
CA ARG A 121 13.06 5.37 14.89
C ARG A 121 11.97 4.72 14.02
N MET A 122 12.26 4.50 12.73
CA MET A 122 11.32 3.83 11.84
C MET A 122 11.10 2.37 12.26
N TYR A 123 12.15 1.65 12.62
CA TYR A 123 12.04 0.27 13.08
C TYR A 123 11.19 0.18 14.36
N ARG A 124 11.43 1.05 15.35
CA ARG A 124 10.62 1.16 16.57
C ARG A 124 9.14 1.44 16.25
N ALA A 125 8.87 2.32 15.30
CA ALA A 125 7.50 2.58 14.87
C ALA A 125 6.83 1.33 14.28
N MET A 126 7.56 0.54 13.52
CA MET A 126 7.05 -0.73 12.96
C MET A 126 6.84 -1.80 14.04
N GLU A 127 7.70 -1.87 15.05
CA GLU A 127 7.51 -2.75 16.22
C GLU A 127 6.24 -2.38 17.01
N LEU A 128 5.99 -1.09 17.22
CA LEU A 128 4.75 -0.60 17.85
C LEU A 128 3.51 -1.07 17.06
N LEU A 129 3.50 -0.87 15.73
CA LEU A 129 2.39 -1.32 14.88
C LEU A 129 2.16 -2.83 14.99
N ARG A 130 3.22 -3.62 14.89
CA ARG A 130 3.11 -5.09 15.05
C ARG A 130 2.60 -5.47 16.43
N SER A 131 3.04 -4.79 17.47
CA SER A 131 2.56 -5.06 18.83
C SER A 131 1.06 -4.79 19.01
N TRP A 132 0.54 -3.73 18.38
CA TRP A 132 -0.89 -3.39 18.43
C TRP A 132 -1.74 -4.28 17.52
N CYS A 133 -1.19 -4.72 16.39
CA CYS A 133 -1.90 -5.61 15.45
C CYS A 133 -1.85 -7.10 15.88
N GLY A 134 -0.92 -7.50 16.73
CA GLY A 134 -0.75 -8.89 17.15
C GLY A 134 -0.57 -9.83 15.96
N GLN A 135 -1.50 -10.76 15.74
CA GLN A 135 -1.47 -11.72 14.63
C GLN A 135 -2.32 -11.29 13.41
N LYS A 136 -2.91 -10.10 13.46
CA LYS A 136 -3.68 -9.58 12.31
C LYS A 136 -2.75 -9.20 11.16
N THR A 137 -3.26 -9.32 9.95
CA THR A 137 -2.48 -9.04 8.73
C THR A 137 -2.18 -7.56 8.57
N ILE A 138 -0.90 -7.23 8.35
CA ILE A 138 -0.44 -5.87 8.04
C ILE A 138 0.07 -5.82 6.60
N LEU A 139 -0.51 -4.93 5.80
CA LEU A 139 0.05 -4.48 4.53
C LEU A 139 0.66 -3.09 4.74
N GLY A 140 1.99 -3.02 4.77
CA GLY A 140 2.72 -1.76 4.93
C GLY A 140 2.82 -1.00 3.61
N CYS A 141 2.59 0.32 3.66
CA CYS A 141 2.70 1.22 2.52
C CYS A 141 3.42 2.52 2.93
N GLY A 142 4.19 3.11 2.02
CA GLY A 142 4.96 4.31 2.35
C GLY A 142 6.01 4.09 3.45
N VAL A 143 6.49 2.86 3.63
CA VAL A 143 7.54 2.52 4.58
C VAL A 143 8.86 2.26 3.85
N PRO A 144 10.01 2.72 4.38
CA PRO A 144 11.31 2.24 3.92
C PRO A 144 11.37 0.71 4.05
N VAL A 145 11.76 0.01 2.98
CA VAL A 145 11.57 -1.45 2.89
C VAL A 145 12.30 -2.25 3.98
N ILE A 146 13.50 -1.83 4.41
CA ILE A 146 14.29 -2.57 5.41
C ILE A 146 13.65 -2.57 6.80
N PRO A 147 13.18 -1.45 7.37
CA PRO A 147 12.46 -1.44 8.66
C PRO A 147 11.18 -2.26 8.69
N ALA A 148 10.64 -2.66 7.55
CA ALA A 148 9.44 -3.49 7.46
C ALA A 148 9.73 -5.01 7.58
N PHE A 149 10.99 -5.43 7.49
CA PHE A 149 11.38 -6.85 7.49
C PHE A 149 10.93 -7.57 8.76
N GLY A 150 10.11 -8.62 8.58
CA GLY A 150 9.57 -9.44 9.67
C GLY A 150 8.49 -8.77 10.53
N LEU A 151 8.13 -7.51 10.23
CA LEU A 151 7.14 -6.74 11.00
C LEU A 151 5.82 -6.53 10.24
N VAL A 152 5.82 -6.75 8.93
CA VAL A 152 4.61 -6.75 8.09
C VAL A 152 4.46 -8.07 7.33
N ASP A 153 3.24 -8.44 7.01
CA ASP A 153 2.95 -9.65 6.22
C ASP A 153 3.12 -9.34 4.73
N TYR A 154 2.66 -8.17 4.30
CA TYR A 154 2.79 -7.64 2.95
C TYR A 154 3.36 -6.23 2.98
N CYS A 155 4.09 -5.86 1.93
CA CYS A 155 4.65 -4.52 1.80
C CYS A 155 4.54 -4.01 0.36
N ARG A 156 4.02 -2.78 0.21
CA ARG A 156 4.11 -2.05 -1.04
C ARG A 156 5.57 -1.80 -1.39
N VAL A 157 5.99 -2.28 -2.54
CA VAL A 157 7.40 -2.22 -2.96
C VAL A 157 7.73 -1.03 -3.86
N SER A 158 6.73 -0.23 -4.22
CA SER A 158 6.87 0.92 -5.14
C SER A 158 5.99 2.10 -4.76
N CYS A 159 6.11 3.20 -5.53
CA CYS A 159 5.09 4.24 -5.62
C CYS A 159 3.79 3.66 -6.17
N ASP A 160 2.72 4.44 -6.10
CA ASP A 160 1.44 4.07 -6.68
C ASP A 160 1.52 3.93 -8.20
N VAL A 161 0.79 2.94 -8.71
CA VAL A 161 0.49 2.81 -10.13
C VAL A 161 -0.38 4.00 -10.55
N SER A 162 -0.04 4.60 -11.69
CA SER A 162 -0.74 5.75 -12.26
C SER A 162 -1.70 5.33 -13.37
N LEU A 163 -2.65 6.19 -13.68
CA LEU A 163 -3.46 6.09 -14.91
C LEU A 163 -2.67 6.51 -16.16
N ASP A 164 -1.52 7.14 -15.97
CA ASP A 164 -0.49 7.45 -16.98
C ASP A 164 0.66 6.44 -16.89
N TRP A 165 1.43 6.31 -17.99
CA TRP A 165 2.59 5.41 -18.01
C TRP A 165 3.71 5.87 -17.08
N ASP A 166 4.02 7.14 -17.10
CA ASP A 166 5.08 7.72 -16.27
C ASP A 166 4.60 9.01 -15.60
N ASP A 167 5.43 9.52 -14.73
CA ASP A 167 5.22 10.72 -13.97
C ASP A 167 4.98 11.94 -14.86
N VAL A 168 3.91 12.67 -14.60
CA VAL A 168 3.50 13.84 -15.38
C VAL A 168 4.11 15.13 -14.81
N TRP A 169 4.35 16.12 -15.67
CA TRP A 169 5.09 17.34 -15.33
C TRP A 169 4.52 18.14 -14.17
N TYR A 170 3.19 18.22 -14.04
CA TYR A 170 2.55 18.95 -12.95
C TYR A 170 2.73 18.27 -11.59
N MET A 171 2.81 16.94 -11.53
CA MET A 171 3.15 16.21 -10.30
C MET A 171 4.55 16.57 -9.81
N ARG A 172 5.49 16.76 -10.72
CA ARG A 172 6.86 17.18 -10.38
C ARG A 172 6.93 18.55 -9.72
N LEU A 173 6.02 19.45 -10.09
CA LEU A 173 6.01 20.82 -9.57
C LEU A 173 5.24 20.97 -8.26
N PHE A 174 4.15 20.22 -8.08
CA PHE A 174 3.19 20.47 -7.01
C PHE A 174 3.16 19.39 -5.93
N HIS A 175 3.67 18.19 -6.21
CA HIS A 175 3.58 17.07 -5.27
C HIS A 175 4.97 16.49 -4.94
N ARG A 176 5.17 16.18 -3.65
CA ARG A 176 6.35 15.44 -3.18
C ARG A 176 6.25 13.96 -3.52
N GLU A 177 5.06 13.41 -3.40
CA GLU A 177 4.75 12.03 -3.75
C GLU A 177 4.40 11.97 -5.23
N ARG A 178 5.09 11.10 -5.94
CA ARG A 178 4.99 10.98 -7.39
C ARG A 178 4.56 9.57 -7.73
N VAL A 179 3.58 9.47 -8.62
CA VAL A 179 3.03 8.20 -9.11
C VAL A 179 3.57 7.89 -10.49
N SER A 180 3.86 6.62 -10.77
CA SER A 180 4.39 6.19 -12.07
C SER A 180 4.22 4.69 -12.25
N THR A 181 3.44 4.28 -13.24
CA THR A 181 3.26 2.86 -13.60
C THR A 181 4.58 2.21 -13.99
N LYS A 182 5.40 2.91 -14.78
CA LYS A 182 6.74 2.47 -15.19
C LYS A 182 7.63 2.19 -13.98
N GLN A 183 7.69 3.11 -13.00
CA GLN A 183 8.50 2.91 -11.79
C GLN A 183 7.92 1.82 -10.87
N ALA A 184 6.60 1.67 -10.84
CA ALA A 184 5.96 0.58 -10.10
C ALA A 184 6.39 -0.79 -10.65
N ILE A 185 6.36 -0.97 -11.96
CA ILE A 185 6.85 -2.18 -12.64
C ILE A 185 8.34 -2.41 -12.33
N ASN A 186 9.19 -1.38 -12.53
CA ASN A 186 10.62 -1.48 -12.27
C ASN A 186 10.92 -1.91 -10.84
N ASN A 187 10.32 -1.25 -9.86
CA ASN A 187 10.55 -1.61 -8.47
C ASN A 187 10.05 -3.03 -8.14
N THR A 188 8.93 -3.46 -8.70
CA THR A 188 8.44 -4.84 -8.53
C THR A 188 9.46 -5.85 -9.07
N VAL A 189 9.99 -5.61 -10.27
CA VAL A 189 11.00 -6.47 -10.91
C VAL A 189 12.31 -6.49 -10.11
N PHE A 190 12.87 -5.32 -9.77
CA PHE A 190 14.20 -5.25 -9.14
C PHE A 190 14.18 -5.55 -7.63
N ARG A 191 13.02 -5.50 -6.98
CA ARG A 191 12.83 -5.88 -5.56
C ARG A 191 12.24 -7.27 -5.37
N ARG A 192 12.00 -8.03 -6.44
CA ARG A 192 11.38 -9.37 -6.39
C ARG A 192 12.05 -10.36 -5.43
N GLN A 193 13.35 -10.19 -5.17
CA GLN A 193 14.07 -11.06 -4.24
C GLN A 193 13.62 -10.93 -2.78
N LEU A 194 12.92 -9.84 -2.44
CA LEU A 194 12.31 -9.65 -1.12
C LEU A 194 11.01 -10.42 -0.97
N ASN A 195 10.34 -10.73 -2.10
CA ASN A 195 9.06 -11.42 -2.13
C ASN A 195 9.14 -12.82 -1.51
N GLY A 196 8.31 -13.08 -0.51
CA GLY A 196 8.28 -14.35 0.24
C GLY A 196 9.46 -14.59 1.17
N ARG A 197 10.39 -13.62 1.31
CA ARG A 197 11.57 -13.70 2.21
C ARG A 197 11.49 -12.69 3.34
N ALA A 198 11.24 -11.44 3.00
CA ALA A 198 11.10 -10.36 3.97
C ALA A 198 9.62 -10.08 4.29
N TYR A 199 8.78 -10.21 3.30
CA TYR A 199 7.31 -10.05 3.31
C TYR A 199 6.75 -10.52 1.96
N GLY A 200 5.42 -10.59 1.80
CA GLY A 200 4.79 -10.69 0.49
C GLY A 200 4.81 -9.33 -0.21
N SER A 201 5.31 -9.27 -1.45
CA SER A 201 5.37 -8.02 -2.20
C SER A 201 3.98 -7.59 -2.69
N ASP A 202 3.62 -6.34 -2.40
CA ASP A 202 2.47 -5.66 -3.01
C ASP A 202 2.97 -4.79 -4.17
N PRO A 203 2.71 -5.18 -5.43
CA PRO A 203 3.10 -4.42 -6.61
C PRO A 203 2.12 -3.28 -6.95
N ASP A 204 1.08 -3.08 -6.11
CA ASP A 204 -0.08 -2.24 -6.38
C ASP A 204 -1.11 -2.86 -7.34
N VAL A 205 -2.08 -2.06 -7.74
CA VAL A 205 -3.18 -2.48 -8.61
C VAL A 205 -2.77 -2.64 -10.07
N PHE A 206 -3.55 -3.41 -10.81
CA PHE A 206 -3.54 -3.41 -12.28
C PHE A 206 -4.90 -2.95 -12.82
N PHE A 207 -4.95 -2.64 -14.12
CA PHE A 207 -6.15 -2.21 -14.82
C PHE A 207 -6.41 -3.06 -16.04
N LEU A 208 -7.68 -3.46 -16.23
CA LEU A 208 -8.18 -4.03 -17.49
C LEU A 208 -9.18 -3.08 -18.18
N ARG A 209 -9.70 -2.09 -17.42
CA ARG A 209 -10.65 -1.10 -17.97
C ARG A 209 -10.00 -0.22 -19.04
N GLU A 210 -10.83 0.30 -19.94
CA GLU A 210 -10.44 1.32 -20.92
C GLU A 210 -10.74 2.75 -20.41
N GLU A 211 -11.80 2.90 -19.63
CA GLU A 211 -12.23 4.19 -19.10
C GLU A 211 -11.23 4.76 -18.08
N ASN A 212 -10.99 6.08 -18.20
CA ASN A 212 -10.09 6.82 -17.32
C ASN A 212 -8.71 6.15 -17.14
N CYS A 213 -8.19 5.54 -18.21
CA CYS A 213 -6.87 4.91 -18.22
C CYS A 213 -6.17 5.23 -19.53
N LYS A 214 -5.00 5.86 -19.44
CA LYS A 214 -4.21 6.27 -20.61
C LYS A 214 -3.16 5.24 -21.01
N LEU A 215 -3.07 4.14 -20.27
CA LEU A 215 -2.16 3.05 -20.60
C LEU A 215 -2.61 2.35 -21.90
N THR A 216 -1.66 2.05 -22.78
CA THR A 216 -1.92 1.22 -23.96
C THR A 216 -2.28 -0.20 -23.53
N ALA A 217 -2.87 -0.99 -24.44
CA ALA A 217 -3.19 -2.39 -24.18
C ALA A 217 -1.95 -3.20 -23.79
N GLU A 218 -0.79 -2.90 -24.40
CA GLU A 218 0.49 -3.54 -24.07
C GLU A 218 0.98 -3.16 -22.68
N GLN A 219 0.93 -1.88 -22.32
CA GLN A 219 1.30 -1.39 -20.98
C GLN A 219 0.42 -2.00 -19.88
N LYS A 220 -0.90 -2.08 -20.09
CA LYS A 220 -1.82 -2.78 -19.19
C LYS A 220 -1.48 -4.26 -19.04
N ARG A 221 -1.20 -4.92 -20.15
CA ARG A 221 -0.79 -6.34 -20.16
C ARG A 221 0.52 -6.56 -19.40
N THR A 222 1.53 -5.71 -19.63
CA THR A 222 2.81 -5.77 -18.91
C THR A 222 2.60 -5.61 -17.41
N LEU A 223 1.91 -4.54 -16.98
CA LEU A 223 1.60 -4.27 -15.58
C LEU A 223 0.90 -5.46 -14.92
N ALA A 224 -0.22 -5.92 -15.50
CA ALA A 224 -1.02 -6.98 -14.92
C ALA A 224 -0.27 -8.33 -14.85
N THR A 225 0.54 -8.64 -15.87
CA THR A 225 1.33 -9.87 -15.90
C THR A 225 2.50 -9.82 -14.90
N VAL A 226 3.19 -8.68 -14.78
CA VAL A 226 4.25 -8.50 -13.77
C VAL A 226 3.66 -8.61 -12.36
N ASN A 227 2.51 -7.98 -12.10
CA ASN A 227 1.84 -8.08 -10.81
C ASN A 227 1.45 -9.53 -10.48
N ALA A 228 0.90 -10.26 -11.45
CA ALA A 228 0.51 -11.66 -11.27
C ALA A 228 1.71 -12.60 -11.00
N LEU A 229 2.84 -12.39 -11.68
CA LEU A 229 3.99 -13.28 -11.58
C LEU A 229 4.99 -12.95 -10.46
N LEU A 230 5.07 -11.68 -10.06
CA LEU A 230 6.10 -11.20 -9.12
C LEU A 230 5.54 -10.65 -7.81
N GLY A 231 4.21 -10.47 -7.73
CA GLY A 231 3.51 -10.04 -6.52
C GLY A 231 3.03 -11.20 -5.65
N ASN A 232 2.72 -10.91 -4.39
CA ASN A 232 1.98 -11.79 -3.47
C ASN A 232 0.60 -11.22 -3.11
N VAL A 233 0.27 -10.08 -3.67
CA VAL A 233 -1.05 -9.44 -3.57
C VAL A 233 -1.55 -9.20 -4.98
N PHE A 234 -2.79 -9.58 -5.26
CA PHE A 234 -3.40 -9.47 -6.59
C PHE A 234 -4.59 -8.51 -6.52
N LEU A 235 -4.32 -7.24 -6.77
CA LEU A 235 -5.27 -6.15 -6.61
C LEU A 235 -5.63 -5.53 -7.96
N THR A 236 -6.91 -5.20 -8.14
CA THR A 236 -7.38 -4.36 -9.24
C THR A 236 -8.17 -3.16 -8.70
N SER A 237 -8.06 -2.04 -9.37
CA SER A 237 -8.86 -0.84 -9.11
C SER A 237 -10.07 -0.75 -10.06
N ASP A 238 -10.34 -1.81 -10.81
CA ASP A 238 -11.48 -1.89 -11.71
C ASP A 238 -12.74 -2.35 -10.96
N MET A 239 -13.89 -2.11 -11.56
CA MET A 239 -15.15 -2.69 -11.13
C MET A 239 -15.46 -3.95 -11.98
N PRO A 240 -15.22 -5.17 -11.47
CA PRO A 240 -15.31 -6.40 -12.26
C PRO A 240 -16.70 -6.67 -12.85
N SER A 241 -17.76 -6.10 -12.27
CA SER A 241 -19.11 -6.16 -12.82
C SER A 241 -19.24 -5.51 -14.21
N HIS A 242 -18.37 -4.54 -14.53
CA HIS A 242 -18.35 -3.83 -15.81
C HIS A 242 -17.44 -4.50 -16.85
N TYR A 243 -16.77 -5.58 -16.51
CA TYR A 243 -15.87 -6.25 -17.44
C TYR A 243 -16.62 -6.85 -18.64
N THR A 244 -16.08 -6.62 -19.82
CA THR A 244 -16.43 -7.37 -21.04
C THR A 244 -16.01 -8.83 -20.93
N ASP A 245 -16.51 -9.70 -21.80
CA ASP A 245 -16.11 -11.11 -21.81
C ASP A 245 -14.60 -11.29 -22.05
N ALA A 246 -14.00 -10.45 -22.88
CA ALA A 246 -12.56 -10.45 -23.13
C ALA A 246 -11.78 -10.06 -21.85
N GLN A 247 -12.21 -9.04 -21.13
CA GLN A 247 -11.60 -8.64 -19.85
C GLN A 247 -11.78 -9.71 -18.77
N ARG A 248 -12.94 -10.38 -18.72
CA ARG A 248 -13.17 -11.52 -17.80
C ARG A 248 -12.25 -12.71 -18.13
N ALA A 249 -12.03 -12.99 -19.42
CA ALA A 249 -11.10 -14.02 -19.84
C ALA A 249 -9.66 -13.69 -19.45
N GLU A 250 -9.25 -12.42 -19.66
CA GLU A 250 -7.91 -11.95 -19.27
C GLU A 250 -7.73 -11.96 -17.74
N TYR A 251 -8.73 -11.53 -16.97
CA TYR A 251 -8.70 -11.64 -15.51
C TYR A 251 -8.50 -13.09 -15.03
N ARG A 252 -9.24 -14.05 -15.63
CA ARG A 252 -9.06 -15.48 -15.32
C ARG A 252 -7.66 -15.97 -15.66
N ARG A 253 -7.12 -15.58 -16.82
CA ARG A 253 -5.74 -15.91 -17.22
C ARG A 253 -4.72 -15.38 -16.21
N LEU A 254 -4.84 -14.11 -15.83
CA LEU A 254 -3.95 -13.47 -14.84
C LEU A 254 -4.06 -14.14 -13.47
N ARG A 255 -5.26 -14.49 -13.03
CA ARG A 255 -5.50 -15.22 -11.79
C ARG A 255 -4.83 -16.59 -11.82
N THR A 256 -4.94 -17.33 -12.94
CA THR A 256 -4.23 -18.59 -13.12
C THR A 256 -2.72 -18.41 -13.02
N LEU A 257 -2.14 -17.35 -13.61
CA LEU A 257 -0.72 -17.06 -13.45
C LEU A 257 -0.35 -16.80 -11.99
N PHE A 258 -1.14 -15.99 -11.28
CA PHE A 258 -0.91 -15.67 -9.87
C PHE A 258 -0.97 -16.89 -8.95
N GLU A 259 -1.93 -17.80 -9.18
CA GLU A 259 -2.19 -18.96 -8.33
C GLU A 259 -1.28 -20.15 -8.66
N HIS A 260 -0.88 -20.35 -9.93
CA HIS A 260 -0.24 -21.58 -10.40
C HIS A 260 1.18 -21.42 -10.95
N ALA A 261 1.65 -20.19 -11.23
CA ALA A 261 2.99 -19.99 -11.73
C ALA A 261 4.03 -20.26 -10.61
N THR A 262 5.04 -21.06 -10.94
CA THR A 262 6.14 -21.41 -10.03
C THR A 262 7.48 -21.17 -10.68
N GLN A 263 8.58 -21.19 -9.89
CA GLN A 263 9.95 -21.03 -10.35
C GLN A 263 10.16 -19.76 -11.21
N VAL A 264 9.53 -18.66 -10.82
CA VAL A 264 9.58 -17.42 -11.58
C VAL A 264 10.97 -16.81 -11.54
N GLN A 265 11.59 -16.64 -12.71
CA GLN A 265 12.91 -16.03 -12.89
C GLN A 265 12.79 -14.83 -13.81
N THR A 266 13.50 -13.77 -13.53
CA THR A 266 13.50 -12.56 -14.35
C THR A 266 14.91 -12.18 -14.74
N GLU A 267 15.05 -11.72 -15.98
CA GLU A 267 16.26 -11.15 -16.54
C GLU A 267 15.88 -9.83 -17.21
N ALA A 268 16.53 -8.75 -16.79
CA ALA A 268 16.31 -7.42 -17.35
C ALA A 268 17.61 -6.95 -17.98
N GLU A 269 17.59 -6.71 -19.28
CA GLU A 269 18.73 -6.26 -20.07
C GLU A 269 18.25 -5.33 -21.17
N ASN A 270 18.97 -4.22 -21.37
CA ASN A 270 18.72 -3.22 -22.45
C ASN A 270 17.23 -2.86 -22.58
N ASP A 271 16.60 -2.45 -21.46
CA ASP A 271 15.19 -2.05 -21.39
C ASP A 271 14.19 -3.17 -21.70
N ARG A 272 14.66 -4.41 -21.75
CA ARG A 272 13.86 -5.60 -22.02
C ARG A 272 13.78 -6.48 -20.79
N LEU A 273 12.56 -6.84 -20.39
CA LEU A 273 12.29 -7.81 -19.32
C LEU A 273 11.92 -9.16 -19.91
N SER A 274 12.69 -10.18 -19.57
CA SER A 274 12.30 -11.60 -19.79
C SER A 274 11.86 -12.21 -18.47
N ILE A 275 10.69 -12.86 -18.47
CA ILE A 275 10.19 -13.65 -17.34
C ILE A 275 10.05 -15.10 -17.80
N ARG A 276 10.75 -16.01 -17.11
CA ARG A 276 10.62 -17.46 -17.28
C ARG A 276 9.92 -18.02 -16.05
N TYR A 277 9.00 -18.93 -16.25
CA TYR A 277 8.24 -19.56 -15.16
C TYR A 277 7.71 -20.93 -15.58
N LEU A 278 7.31 -21.75 -14.64
CA LEU A 278 6.54 -22.96 -14.90
C LEU A 278 5.07 -22.66 -14.63
N LEU A 279 4.21 -23.02 -15.59
CA LEU A 279 2.76 -23.03 -15.41
C LEU A 279 2.28 -24.49 -15.47
N ASP A 280 1.78 -25.00 -14.36
CA ASP A 280 1.41 -26.43 -14.21
C ASP A 280 2.53 -27.38 -14.68
N GLY A 281 3.77 -27.06 -14.31
CA GLY A 281 4.97 -27.81 -14.66
C GLY A 281 5.50 -27.56 -16.09
N THR A 282 4.79 -26.81 -16.92
CA THR A 282 5.20 -26.51 -18.30
C THR A 282 6.01 -25.21 -18.38
N PRO A 283 7.25 -25.22 -18.94
CA PRO A 283 8.05 -24.02 -19.08
C PRO A 283 7.41 -22.97 -19.98
N GLN A 284 7.40 -21.74 -19.52
CA GLN A 284 6.88 -20.57 -20.21
C GLN A 284 7.93 -19.45 -20.22
N LYS A 285 7.87 -18.58 -21.24
CA LYS A 285 8.68 -17.38 -21.34
C LYS A 285 7.85 -16.22 -21.88
N LEU A 286 7.94 -15.08 -21.21
CA LEU A 286 7.38 -13.81 -21.67
C LEU A 286 8.48 -12.77 -21.80
N CYS A 287 8.32 -11.87 -22.77
CA CYS A 287 9.23 -10.73 -22.94
C CYS A 287 8.39 -9.46 -23.06
N PHE A 288 8.86 -8.40 -22.40
CA PHE A 288 8.24 -7.08 -22.40
C PHE A 288 9.31 -6.02 -22.61
N ASP A 289 8.97 -4.96 -23.33
CA ASP A 289 9.77 -3.75 -23.37
C ASP A 289 9.36 -2.85 -22.19
N LEU A 290 10.34 -2.47 -21.34
CA LEU A 290 10.10 -1.73 -20.11
C LEU A 290 10.10 -0.21 -20.32
N PHE A 291 10.66 0.30 -21.43
CA PHE A 291 10.90 1.71 -21.66
C PHE A 291 10.52 2.17 -23.07
#